data_b01abc86239b3d9a9fe6961f0ab3167e
#
_entry.id   b01abc86239b3d9a9fe6961f0ab3167e
#
_cell.length_a   1.000
_cell.length_b   1.000
_cell.length_c   1.000
_cell.angle_alpha   90.00
_cell.angle_beta   90.00
_cell.angle_gamma   90.00
#
_symmetry.space_group_name_H-M   'P 1'
#
loop_
_entity.id
_entity.type
_entity.pdbx_description
1 polymer ?
#
loop_
_entity_poly.entity_id
_entity_poly.type
_entity_poly.pdbx_seq_one_letter_code
_entity_poly.pdbx_strand_id
1 'polypeptide(L)'
;MSRINLGRRLAAPLAFGALFAAHLLIAVSAADSASAEAQAPSTVVIKNFMFSPMAVVVKAGTTVTWKNLDGEPHTVVNDVGLFRSTALDQNDSYKFKFEKAGVYKVFCGIHPNMKETITVQ
;
A
#
# COMPACT_ATOMS: atom_id res chain seq x y z
N MET A 1 97.82 12.03 22.61
CA MET A 1 98.17 10.65 22.24
C MET A 1 96.92 9.81 22.29
N SER A 2 96.72 9.00 21.24
CA SER A 2 95.80 7.85 21.10
C SER A 2 94.33 8.13 20.94
N ARG A 3 93.90 8.09 19.81
CA ARG A 3 93.48 7.03 18.89
C ARG A 3 92.27 6.26 19.41
N ILE A 4 91.29 6.30 18.63
CA ILE A 4 90.66 5.26 17.79
C ILE A 4 89.31 4.84 18.38
N ASN A 5 88.31 4.53 17.76
CA ASN A 5 87.83 3.98 16.48
C ASN A 5 86.36 4.02 16.43
N LEU A 6 85.83 4.58 15.47
CA LEU A 6 85.22 3.96 14.31
C LEU A 6 84.45 2.65 14.57
N GLY A 7 83.19 2.77 14.73
CA GLY A 7 82.22 1.67 14.72
C GLY A 7 80.99 2.04 13.92
N ARG A 8 81.15 1.99 12.62
CA ARG A 8 80.02 2.01 11.70
C ARG A 8 79.17 0.76 11.96
N ARG A 9 78.00 0.93 12.42
CA ARG A 9 76.99 -0.09 12.25
C ARG A 9 75.83 0.51 11.48
N LEU A 10 75.76 0.09 10.25
CA LEU A 10 74.61 0.23 9.38
C LEU A 10 73.47 -0.56 9.96
N ALA A 11 72.46 0.10 10.44
CA ALA A 11 71.16 -0.49 10.74
C ALA A 11 70.26 -0.25 9.54
N ALA A 12 69.91 -1.31 8.88
CA ALA A 12 68.93 -1.30 7.80
C ALA A 12 67.55 -0.86 8.30
N PRO A 13 66.81 -0.05 7.53
CA PRO A 13 65.44 0.23 7.88
C PRO A 13 64.56 -0.99 7.63
N LEU A 14 63.94 -1.49 8.68
CA LEU A 14 62.85 -2.45 8.58
C LEU A 14 61.65 -1.72 7.94
N ALA A 15 61.37 -2.09 6.72
CA ALA A 15 60.14 -1.68 6.08
C ALA A 15 58.96 -2.37 6.76
N PHE A 16 58.26 -1.63 7.59
CA PHE A 16 56.94 -2.06 8.04
C PHE A 16 55.97 -1.89 6.88
N GLY A 17 55.68 -3.01 6.24
CA GLY A 17 54.58 -3.10 5.32
C GLY A 17 53.26 -2.83 6.05
N ALA A 18 52.69 -1.66 5.85
CA ALA A 18 51.33 -1.36 6.27
C ALA A 18 50.39 -2.20 5.41
N LEU A 19 49.91 -3.29 5.99
CA LEU A 19 48.76 -4.01 5.46
C LEU A 19 47.54 -3.12 5.64
N PHE A 20 47.20 -2.37 4.61
CA PHE A 20 45.90 -1.77 4.50
C PHE A 20 44.86 -2.88 4.27
N ALA A 21 44.29 -3.37 5.35
CA ALA A 21 43.08 -4.17 5.27
C ALA A 21 41.97 -3.25 4.78
N ALA A 22 41.70 -3.28 3.47
CA ALA A 22 40.54 -2.68 2.89
C ALA A 22 39.31 -3.41 3.45
N HIS A 23 38.71 -2.86 4.49
CA HIS A 23 37.41 -3.31 4.94
C HIS A 23 36.40 -2.83 3.91
N LEU A 24 36.07 -3.73 2.99
CA LEU A 24 34.94 -3.57 2.09
C LEU A 24 33.67 -3.59 2.96
N LEU A 25 33.20 -2.41 3.34
CA LEU A 25 31.87 -2.23 3.91
C LEU A 25 30.85 -2.57 2.82
N ILE A 26 30.41 -3.80 2.81
CA ILE A 26 29.24 -4.19 2.03
C ILE A 26 28.07 -3.52 2.73
N ALA A 27 27.66 -2.35 2.23
CA ALA A 27 26.38 -1.77 2.57
C ALA A 27 25.32 -2.72 2.01
N VAL A 28 24.78 -3.58 2.87
CA VAL A 28 23.56 -4.32 2.59
C VAL A 28 22.47 -3.24 2.59
N SER A 29 22.15 -2.72 1.41
CA SER A 29 20.92 -2.01 1.21
C SER A 29 19.80 -3.01 1.47
N ALA A 30 19.22 -2.96 2.66
CA ALA A 30 17.92 -3.53 2.89
C ALA A 30 16.98 -2.79 1.93
N ALA A 31 16.76 -3.39 0.76
CA ALA A 31 15.65 -3.00 -0.06
C ALA A 31 14.42 -3.30 0.81
N ASP A 32 13.85 -2.23 1.34
CA ASP A 32 12.56 -2.25 1.97
C ASP A 32 11.60 -2.68 0.87
N SER A 33 11.41 -4.00 0.77
CA SER A 33 10.35 -4.57 -0.04
C SER A 33 9.08 -4.19 0.70
N ALA A 34 8.63 -2.94 0.49
CA ALA A 34 7.27 -2.57 0.75
C ALA A 34 6.44 -3.55 -0.07
N SER A 35 6.00 -4.62 0.60
CA SER A 35 5.00 -5.52 0.08
C SER A 35 3.85 -4.62 -0.34
N ALA A 36 3.65 -4.48 -1.66
CA ALA A 36 2.46 -3.84 -2.19
C ALA A 36 1.32 -4.74 -1.72
N GLU A 37 0.74 -4.37 -0.58
CA GLU A 37 -0.45 -5.01 -0.06
C GLU A 37 -1.50 -4.91 -1.17
N ALA A 38 -1.93 -6.07 -1.69
CA ALA A 38 -2.89 -6.13 -2.77
C ALA A 38 -4.11 -5.33 -2.32
N GLN A 39 -4.30 -4.16 -2.94
CA GLN A 39 -5.39 -3.27 -2.59
C GLN A 39 -6.68 -3.99 -2.95
N ALA A 40 -7.58 -4.17 -1.99
CA ALA A 40 -8.89 -4.75 -2.24
C ALA A 40 -9.58 -4.01 -3.39
N PRO A 41 -10.39 -4.69 -4.21
CA PRO A 41 -11.02 -4.06 -5.37
C PRO A 41 -11.83 -2.85 -4.92
N SER A 42 -11.53 -1.70 -5.48
CA SER A 42 -12.28 -0.46 -5.27
C SER A 42 -13.53 -0.37 -6.15
N THR A 43 -13.84 -1.45 -6.86
CA THR A 43 -15.02 -1.55 -7.72
C THR A 43 -15.95 -2.65 -7.22
N VAL A 44 -17.19 -2.29 -7.03
CA VAL A 44 -18.31 -3.19 -6.70
C VAL A 44 -19.20 -3.30 -7.91
N VAL A 45 -19.53 -4.50 -8.30
CA VAL A 45 -20.47 -4.79 -9.39
C VAL A 45 -21.85 -5.06 -8.79
N ILE A 46 -22.88 -4.45 -9.36
CA ILE A 46 -24.27 -4.77 -9.06
C ILE A 46 -24.75 -5.73 -10.13
N LYS A 47 -25.05 -6.95 -9.75
CA LYS A 47 -25.54 -7.99 -10.68
C LYS A 47 -26.36 -9.02 -9.94
N ASN A 48 -27.40 -9.53 -10.61
CA ASN A 48 -28.33 -10.50 -10.04
C ASN A 48 -28.93 -10.01 -8.70
N PHE A 49 -29.27 -8.74 -8.63
CA PHE A 49 -29.81 -8.09 -7.42
C PHE A 49 -28.90 -8.22 -6.19
N MET A 50 -27.59 -8.15 -6.41
CA MET A 50 -26.58 -8.20 -5.35
C MET A 50 -25.46 -7.21 -5.61
N PHE A 51 -24.87 -6.68 -4.53
CA PHE A 51 -23.56 -6.06 -4.56
C PHE A 51 -22.49 -7.14 -4.53
N SER A 52 -21.51 -7.06 -5.39
CA SER A 52 -20.43 -8.04 -5.46
C SER A 52 -19.06 -7.35 -5.55
N PRO A 53 -18.20 -7.51 -4.54
CA PRO A 53 -18.39 -8.29 -3.31
C PRO A 53 -19.34 -7.61 -2.33
N MET A 54 -20.00 -8.36 -1.43
CA MET A 54 -20.89 -7.82 -0.39
C MET A 54 -20.15 -7.23 0.81
N ALA A 55 -18.84 -7.44 0.90
CA ALA A 55 -17.98 -6.88 1.91
C ALA A 55 -16.68 -6.41 1.25
N VAL A 56 -16.33 -5.17 1.46
CA VAL A 56 -15.13 -4.54 0.90
C VAL A 56 -14.33 -3.89 2.02
N VAL A 57 -13.01 -4.06 1.98
CA VAL A 57 -12.08 -3.38 2.88
C VAL A 57 -11.19 -2.47 2.04
N VAL A 58 -11.16 -1.19 2.35
CA VAL A 58 -10.35 -0.19 1.66
C VAL A 58 -9.60 0.70 2.64
N LYS A 59 -8.56 1.36 2.17
CA LYS A 59 -7.85 2.40 2.95
C LYS A 59 -8.61 3.73 2.89
N ALA A 60 -8.48 4.53 3.95
CA ALA A 60 -8.99 5.91 3.94
C ALA A 60 -8.39 6.68 2.76
N GLY A 61 -9.23 7.48 2.10
CA GLY A 61 -8.90 8.19 0.86
C GLY A 61 -9.22 7.41 -0.42
N THR A 62 -9.68 6.16 -0.33
CA THR A 62 -10.05 5.35 -1.49
C THR A 62 -11.41 5.78 -2.04
N THR A 63 -11.50 5.86 -3.37
CA THR A 63 -12.77 6.00 -4.08
C THR A 63 -13.30 4.63 -4.46
N VAL A 64 -14.48 4.28 -3.97
CA VAL A 64 -15.19 3.06 -4.38
C VAL A 64 -16.14 3.40 -5.52
N THR A 65 -16.16 2.55 -6.52
CA THR A 65 -17.04 2.66 -7.70
C THR A 65 -18.02 1.51 -7.71
N TRP A 66 -19.31 1.80 -7.75
CA TRP A 66 -20.36 0.82 -7.98
C TRP A 66 -20.78 0.89 -9.44
N LYS A 67 -20.85 -0.23 -10.11
CA LYS A 67 -21.30 -0.34 -11.50
C LYS A 67 -22.48 -1.29 -11.61
N ASN A 68 -23.60 -0.81 -12.13
CA ASN A 68 -24.76 -1.64 -12.38
C ASN A 68 -24.62 -2.41 -13.69
N LEU A 69 -24.63 -3.74 -13.61
CA LEU A 69 -24.65 -4.64 -14.78
C LEU A 69 -25.99 -5.36 -14.95
N ASP A 70 -26.96 -5.13 -14.05
CA ASP A 70 -28.32 -5.63 -14.24
C ASP A 70 -29.08 -4.78 -15.26
N GLY A 71 -30.07 -5.38 -15.87
CA GLY A 71 -31.04 -4.65 -16.72
C GLY A 71 -32.05 -3.83 -15.91
N GLU A 72 -32.12 -4.06 -14.60
CA GLU A 72 -32.99 -3.31 -13.67
C GLU A 72 -32.23 -2.16 -13.02
N PRO A 73 -32.90 -1.04 -12.74
CA PRO A 73 -32.26 0.06 -12.03
C PRO A 73 -31.99 -0.27 -10.56
N HIS A 74 -30.85 0.20 -10.06
CA HIS A 74 -30.45 0.07 -8.65
C HIS A 74 -30.00 1.43 -8.11
N THR A 75 -29.95 1.56 -6.79
CA THR A 75 -29.34 2.70 -6.11
C THR A 75 -28.30 2.25 -5.10
N VAL A 76 -27.39 3.14 -4.76
CA VAL A 76 -26.38 2.95 -3.71
C VAL A 76 -26.68 3.94 -2.60
N VAL A 77 -27.07 3.47 -1.43
CA VAL A 77 -27.51 4.31 -0.33
C VAL A 77 -26.78 3.93 0.94
N ASN A 78 -26.18 4.89 1.63
CA ASN A 78 -25.63 4.68 2.96
C ASN A 78 -26.77 4.78 4.01
N ASP A 79 -26.78 3.88 4.99
CA ASP A 79 -27.84 3.75 5.98
C ASP A 79 -27.99 4.94 6.93
N VAL A 80 -26.92 5.72 7.12
CA VAL A 80 -26.94 6.94 7.94
C VAL A 80 -26.97 8.23 7.07
N GLY A 81 -27.17 8.11 5.74
CA GLY A 81 -27.40 9.22 4.87
C GLY A 81 -26.15 10.00 4.43
N LEU A 82 -24.95 9.44 4.58
CA LEU A 82 -23.71 10.08 4.15
C LEU A 82 -23.64 10.26 2.63
N PHE A 83 -24.16 9.30 1.88
CA PHE A 83 -24.22 9.35 0.43
C PHE A 83 -25.43 8.61 -0.13
N ARG A 84 -25.84 9.02 -1.32
CA ARG A 84 -26.94 8.40 -2.07
C ARG A 84 -26.73 8.63 -3.55
N SER A 85 -26.79 7.57 -4.36
CA SER A 85 -26.83 7.71 -5.81
C SER A 85 -28.24 8.08 -6.31
N THR A 86 -28.33 8.58 -7.53
CA THR A 86 -29.55 8.48 -8.34
C THR A 86 -29.80 7.03 -8.73
N ALA A 87 -30.90 6.74 -9.40
CA ALA A 87 -31.10 5.44 -10.03
C ALA A 87 -29.99 5.21 -11.07
N LEU A 88 -29.35 4.05 -10.97
CA LEU A 88 -28.33 3.60 -11.91
C LEU A 88 -28.99 2.61 -12.88
N ASP A 89 -29.10 3.00 -14.12
CA ASP A 89 -29.51 2.11 -15.20
C ASP A 89 -28.38 1.15 -15.58
N GLN A 90 -28.63 0.23 -16.47
CA GLN A 90 -27.61 -0.72 -16.91
C GLN A 90 -26.37 0.00 -17.43
N ASN A 91 -25.20 -0.39 -16.94
CA ASN A 91 -23.86 0.18 -17.19
C ASN A 91 -23.58 1.55 -16.55
N ASP A 92 -24.53 2.14 -15.84
CA ASP A 92 -24.26 3.32 -15.04
C ASP A 92 -23.35 3.01 -13.84
N SER A 93 -22.68 4.04 -13.37
CA SER A 93 -21.78 3.94 -12.22
C SER A 93 -21.99 5.09 -11.25
N TYR A 94 -21.74 4.81 -9.98
CA TYR A 94 -21.67 5.78 -8.89
C TYR A 94 -20.34 5.67 -8.19
N LYS A 95 -19.76 6.79 -7.74
CA LYS A 95 -18.48 6.83 -7.04
C LYS A 95 -18.61 7.61 -5.75
N PHE A 96 -17.95 7.12 -4.70
CA PHE A 96 -17.82 7.83 -3.44
C PHE A 96 -16.42 7.64 -2.86
N LYS A 97 -15.82 8.74 -2.40
CA LYS A 97 -14.51 8.74 -1.76
C LYS A 97 -14.68 8.63 -0.24
N PHE A 98 -14.12 7.57 0.35
CA PHE A 98 -14.15 7.34 1.79
C PHE A 98 -12.91 7.95 2.45
N GLU A 99 -13.06 9.08 3.11
CA GLU A 99 -11.94 9.79 3.74
C GLU A 99 -11.71 9.40 5.20
N LYS A 100 -12.72 8.88 5.88
CA LYS A 100 -12.65 8.51 7.30
C LYS A 100 -12.73 7.01 7.50
N ALA A 101 -11.85 6.48 8.36
CA ALA A 101 -11.95 5.09 8.81
C ALA A 101 -13.30 4.83 9.50
N GLY A 102 -13.83 3.64 9.31
CA GLY A 102 -15.11 3.24 9.88
C GLY A 102 -15.77 2.11 9.11
N VAL A 103 -16.95 1.71 9.56
CA VAL A 103 -17.78 0.70 8.91
C VAL A 103 -19.04 1.38 8.37
N TYR A 104 -19.22 1.25 7.06
CA TYR A 104 -20.31 1.89 6.32
C TYR A 104 -21.24 0.81 5.79
N LYS A 105 -22.50 0.87 6.20
CA LYS A 105 -23.54 -0.01 5.68
C LYS A 105 -24.18 0.63 4.46
N VAL A 106 -24.37 -0.18 3.44
CA VAL A 106 -24.91 0.23 2.15
C VAL A 106 -26.07 -0.68 1.78
N PHE A 107 -27.08 -0.13 1.14
CA PHE A 107 -28.22 -0.88 0.61
C PHE A 107 -28.73 -0.26 -0.68
N CYS A 108 -29.55 -1.00 -1.41
CA CYS A 108 -30.28 -0.47 -2.55
C CYS A 108 -31.63 0.08 -2.07
N GLY A 109 -31.91 1.36 -2.34
CA GLY A 109 -33.16 1.99 -1.93
C GLY A 109 -34.42 1.47 -2.65
N ILE A 110 -34.23 0.82 -3.81
CA ILE A 110 -35.32 0.21 -4.61
C ILE A 110 -35.53 -1.25 -4.18
N HIS A 111 -34.44 -1.92 -3.80
CA HIS A 111 -34.44 -3.34 -3.39
C HIS A 111 -33.71 -3.45 -2.04
N PRO A 112 -34.37 -3.14 -0.92
CA PRO A 112 -33.70 -2.97 0.40
C PRO A 112 -33.02 -4.22 0.97
N ASN A 113 -33.32 -5.39 0.44
CA ASN A 113 -32.63 -6.64 0.83
C ASN A 113 -31.22 -6.75 0.24
N MET A 114 -30.89 -5.97 -0.79
CA MET A 114 -29.54 -5.83 -1.32
C MET A 114 -28.71 -5.01 -0.34
N LYS A 115 -27.73 -5.63 0.29
CA LYS A 115 -26.90 -5.02 1.34
C LYS A 115 -25.42 -5.27 1.09
N GLU A 116 -24.62 -4.32 1.53
CA GLU A 116 -23.17 -4.36 1.47
C GLU A 116 -22.55 -3.70 2.70
N THR A 117 -21.32 -4.07 3.01
CA THR A 117 -20.53 -3.42 4.06
C THR A 117 -19.20 -2.97 3.49
N ILE A 118 -18.88 -1.69 3.64
CA ILE A 118 -17.58 -1.12 3.32
C ILE A 118 -16.86 -0.85 4.65
N THR A 119 -15.69 -1.46 4.83
CA THR A 119 -14.81 -1.19 5.96
C THR A 119 -13.64 -0.34 5.48
N VAL A 120 -13.45 0.81 6.10
CA VAL A 120 -12.38 1.76 5.78
C VAL A 120 -11.38 1.78 6.93
N GLN A 121 -10.11 1.57 6.60
CA GLN A 121 -8.98 1.49 7.55
C GLN A 121 -8.01 2.67 7.41
#